data_203359e5a33811d588fd2a545633fa68
#
_entry.id   203359e5a33811d588fd2a545633fa68
#
_cell.length_a   1.000
_cell.length_b   1.000
_cell.length_c   1.000
_cell.angle_alpha   90.00
_cell.angle_beta   90.00
_cell.angle_gamma   90.00
#
_symmetry.space_group_name_H-M   'P 1'
#
loop_
_entity.id
_entity.type
_entity.pdbx_description
1 polymer ?
#
loop_
_entity_poly.entity_id
_entity_poly.type
_entity_poly.pdbx_seq_one_letter_code
_entity_poly.pdbx_strand_id
1 'polypeptide(L)'
;GCSASVVSPDGLVLTNAHCVIECVQDLSTPEKDYVKDGFLTATRTEERTCPGMQAEILTAIADVTDQVRAPSAGKTGADFVRARAAAMAAAEKAGCGDDKTLRCQVVSLYRGGQFKLYKYRKYADVRLAFSPEYATAFFGGDPDNFNFPRFNLDMGFLRLYEDGKPVRTPQHLTWAARAPRDGEVTFVSGNPGSTDRMLTVAQLESQRDLIIPVGQLQ
;
A
#
# COMPACT_ATOMS: atom_id res chain seq x y z
N GLY A 1 2.87 -2.32 3.91
CA GLY A 1 2.33 -1.17 3.14
C GLY A 1 0.87 -1.37 2.82
N CYS A 2 0.15 -0.27 2.65
CA CYS A 2 -1.27 -0.25 2.35
C CYS A 2 -1.54 0.17 0.90
N SER A 3 -2.67 -0.27 0.37
CA SER A 3 -3.20 0.23 -0.91
C SER A 3 -4.06 1.47 -0.66
N ALA A 4 -4.02 2.40 -1.63
CA ALA A 4 -4.76 3.63 -1.56
C ALA A 4 -5.18 4.08 -2.97
N SER A 5 -6.15 4.98 -3.06
CA SER A 5 -6.65 5.52 -4.32
C SER A 5 -6.71 7.03 -4.29
N VAL A 6 -6.21 7.68 -5.34
CA VAL A 6 -6.41 9.12 -5.53
C VAL A 6 -7.85 9.38 -5.95
N VAL A 7 -8.56 10.25 -5.23
CA VAL A 7 -10.01 10.47 -5.36
C VAL A 7 -10.40 11.93 -5.60
N SER A 8 -9.43 12.80 -5.88
CA SER A 8 -9.69 14.19 -6.24
C SER A 8 -8.60 14.75 -7.17
N PRO A 9 -8.85 15.87 -7.86
CA PRO A 9 -7.85 16.50 -8.72
C PRO A 9 -6.72 17.22 -7.95
N ASP A 10 -6.80 17.28 -6.64
CA ASP A 10 -5.91 18.02 -5.75
C ASP A 10 -5.28 17.15 -4.64
N GLY A 11 -4.94 15.92 -5.01
CA GLY A 11 -4.11 15.04 -4.20
C GLY A 11 -4.81 14.35 -3.03
N LEU A 12 -6.14 14.38 -2.93
CA LEU A 12 -6.85 13.62 -1.89
C LEU A 12 -6.78 12.12 -2.18
N VAL A 13 -6.43 11.37 -1.17
CA VAL A 13 -6.21 9.92 -1.23
C VAL A 13 -7.12 9.22 -0.23
N LEU A 14 -7.88 8.25 -0.70
CA LEU A 14 -8.66 7.34 0.13
C LEU A 14 -7.84 6.09 0.45
N THR A 15 -7.80 5.71 1.72
CA THR A 15 -7.21 4.48 2.23
C THR A 15 -8.02 3.93 3.40
N ASN A 16 -7.54 2.90 4.09
CA ASN A 16 -8.18 2.38 5.28
C ASN A 16 -7.78 3.16 6.54
N ALA A 17 -8.65 3.21 7.56
CA ALA A 17 -8.35 3.82 8.84
C ALA A 17 -7.17 3.13 9.54
N HIS A 18 -7.11 1.79 9.51
CA HIS A 18 -5.97 1.05 10.08
C HIS A 18 -4.64 1.34 9.39
N CYS A 19 -4.65 1.88 8.15
CA CYS A 19 -3.43 2.30 7.45
C CYS A 19 -2.89 3.66 7.91
N VAL A 20 -3.72 4.49 8.52
CA VAL A 20 -3.36 5.82 9.02
C VAL A 20 -3.27 5.89 10.55
N ILE A 21 -3.53 4.78 11.24
CA ILE A 21 -3.61 4.75 12.71
C ILE A 21 -2.31 5.22 13.39
N GLU A 22 -1.14 4.85 12.87
CA GLU A 22 0.14 5.32 13.41
C GLU A 22 0.24 6.84 13.31
N CYS A 23 -0.13 7.43 12.17
CA CYS A 23 -0.18 8.88 12.01
C CYS A 23 -1.14 9.53 13.01
N VAL A 24 -2.32 8.95 13.21
CA VAL A 24 -3.31 9.44 14.18
C VAL A 24 -2.75 9.40 15.61
N GLN A 25 -2.04 8.34 15.98
CA GLN A 25 -1.36 8.20 17.26
C GLN A 25 -0.27 9.25 17.44
N ASP A 26 0.59 9.43 16.45
CA ASP A 26 1.70 10.41 16.47
C ASP A 26 1.20 11.85 16.58
N LEU A 27 0.02 12.14 16.05
CA LEU A 27 -0.61 13.46 16.12
C LEU A 27 -1.41 13.69 17.40
N SER A 28 -1.71 12.62 18.15
CA SER A 28 -2.46 12.71 19.41
C SER A 28 -1.59 13.26 20.54
N THR A 29 -2.23 13.99 21.46
CA THR A 29 -1.60 14.49 22.69
C THR A 29 -2.45 14.07 23.90
N PRO A 30 -1.94 14.21 25.13
CA PRO A 30 -2.73 13.94 26.34
C PRO A 30 -4.03 14.75 26.42
N GLU A 31 -4.05 15.97 25.83
CA GLU A 31 -5.20 16.86 25.83
C GLU A 31 -6.14 16.59 24.64
N LYS A 32 -5.66 15.92 23.59
CA LYS A 32 -6.41 15.69 22.36
C LYS A 32 -6.10 14.33 21.75
N ASP A 33 -6.91 13.36 22.12
CA ASP A 33 -6.79 11.97 21.68
C ASP A 33 -7.56 11.73 20.39
N TYR A 34 -6.87 11.86 19.26
CA TYR A 34 -7.48 11.62 17.94
C TYR A 34 -7.80 10.15 17.65
N VAL A 35 -7.19 9.22 18.37
CA VAL A 35 -7.56 7.79 18.26
C VAL A 35 -8.97 7.57 18.79
N LYS A 36 -9.30 8.23 19.89
CA LYS A 36 -10.60 8.14 20.54
C LYS A 36 -11.65 9.02 19.86
N ASP A 37 -11.29 10.27 19.53
CA ASP A 37 -12.25 11.29 19.11
C ASP A 37 -12.35 11.45 17.58
N GLY A 38 -11.46 10.76 16.84
CA GLY A 38 -11.31 10.93 15.40
C GLY A 38 -10.55 12.21 15.03
N PHE A 39 -10.16 12.32 13.78
CA PHE A 39 -9.51 13.49 13.20
C PHE A 39 -10.28 13.96 11.99
N LEU A 40 -10.76 15.20 12.02
CA LEU A 40 -11.48 15.81 10.90
C LEU A 40 -10.97 17.24 10.71
N THR A 41 -10.67 17.59 9.47
CA THR A 41 -10.28 18.95 9.08
C THR A 41 -11.39 19.64 8.30
N ALA A 42 -11.72 20.88 8.66
CA ALA A 42 -12.65 21.71 7.88
C ALA A 42 -11.95 22.39 6.70
N THR A 43 -10.65 22.65 6.85
CA THR A 43 -9.82 23.35 5.85
C THR A 43 -8.50 22.63 5.62
N ARG A 44 -7.87 22.89 4.48
CA ARG A 44 -6.55 22.31 4.15
C ARG A 44 -5.43 22.77 5.09
N THR A 45 -5.58 23.92 5.72
CA THR A 45 -4.58 24.45 6.68
C THR A 45 -4.56 23.67 8.00
N GLU A 46 -5.60 22.90 8.25
CA GLU A 46 -5.71 22.06 9.44
C GLU A 46 -5.15 20.65 9.20
N GLU A 47 -4.90 20.25 7.93
CA GLU A 47 -4.29 18.98 7.60
C GLU A 47 -2.90 18.86 8.20
N ARG A 48 -2.58 17.74 8.84
CA ARG A 48 -1.35 17.52 9.59
C ARG A 48 -0.44 16.51 8.90
N THR A 49 0.84 16.85 8.78
CA THR A 49 1.85 15.93 8.22
C THR A 49 1.97 14.66 9.07
N CYS A 50 1.88 13.52 8.42
CA CYS A 50 2.11 12.21 9.03
C CYS A 50 3.61 11.91 9.08
N PRO A 51 4.23 11.82 10.26
CA PRO A 51 5.67 11.59 10.37
C PRO A 51 6.08 10.27 9.70
N GLY A 52 7.12 10.31 8.86
CA GLY A 52 7.66 9.11 8.21
C GLY A 52 6.79 8.45 7.14
N MET A 53 5.55 8.91 6.96
CA MET A 53 4.66 8.36 5.96
C MET A 53 5.05 8.81 4.55
N GLN A 54 5.03 7.88 3.61
CA GLN A 54 5.26 8.14 2.19
C GLN A 54 4.14 7.52 1.36
N ALA A 55 3.78 8.19 0.29
CA ALA A 55 2.88 7.66 -0.73
C ALA A 55 3.63 7.46 -2.05
N GLU A 56 3.26 6.41 -2.79
CA GLU A 56 3.84 6.08 -4.06
C GLU A 56 2.74 5.88 -5.09
N ILE A 57 2.81 6.63 -6.20
CA ILE A 57 1.88 6.51 -7.31
C ILE A 57 2.58 5.81 -8.46
N LEU A 58 2.02 4.69 -8.94
CA LEU A 58 2.49 3.99 -10.13
C LEU A 58 2.25 4.87 -11.35
N THR A 59 3.34 5.23 -12.05
CA THR A 59 3.29 6.13 -13.21
C THR A 59 3.56 5.43 -14.53
N ALA A 60 4.30 4.31 -14.52
CA ALA A 60 4.58 3.54 -15.71
C ALA A 60 4.87 2.07 -15.40
N ILE A 61 4.54 1.22 -16.37
CA ILE A 61 4.90 -0.20 -16.39
C ILE A 61 5.54 -0.49 -17.73
N ALA A 62 6.78 -1.01 -17.73
CA ALA A 62 7.50 -1.41 -18.94
C ALA A 62 7.83 -2.91 -18.91
N ASP A 63 7.82 -3.57 -20.06
CA ASP A 63 8.30 -4.94 -20.17
C ASP A 63 9.83 -4.96 -20.23
N VAL A 64 10.45 -5.69 -19.32
CA VAL A 64 11.91 -5.87 -19.23
C VAL A 64 12.29 -7.35 -19.25
N THR A 65 11.39 -8.22 -19.74
CA THR A 65 11.53 -9.67 -19.69
C THR A 65 12.81 -10.13 -20.36
N ASP A 66 13.06 -9.70 -21.58
CA ASP A 66 14.26 -10.11 -22.33
C ASP A 66 15.53 -9.55 -21.71
N GLN A 67 15.50 -8.29 -21.23
CA GLN A 67 16.62 -7.65 -20.56
C GLN A 67 17.03 -8.39 -19.27
N VAL A 68 16.05 -8.93 -18.53
CA VAL A 68 16.32 -9.70 -17.29
C VAL A 68 16.72 -11.13 -17.58
N ARG A 69 16.21 -11.74 -18.65
CA ARG A 69 16.47 -13.15 -18.98
C ARG A 69 17.81 -13.36 -19.68
N ALA A 70 18.16 -12.50 -20.63
CA ALA A 70 19.32 -12.69 -21.50
C ALA A 70 20.63 -12.91 -20.71
N PRO A 71 20.98 -12.15 -19.64
CA PRO A 71 22.23 -12.36 -18.88
C PRO A 71 22.28 -13.67 -18.09
N SER A 72 21.12 -14.30 -17.85
CA SER A 72 21.03 -15.59 -17.13
C SER A 72 20.90 -16.80 -18.06
N ALA A 73 20.82 -16.59 -19.39
CA ALA A 73 20.67 -17.67 -20.35
C ALA A 73 21.85 -18.65 -20.28
N GLY A 74 21.57 -19.95 -20.27
CA GLY A 74 22.56 -21.00 -20.19
C GLY A 74 23.27 -21.16 -18.83
N LYS A 75 22.98 -20.33 -17.83
CA LYS A 75 23.51 -20.43 -16.47
C LYS A 75 22.62 -21.30 -15.60
N THR A 76 23.20 -21.90 -14.56
CA THR A 76 22.50 -22.75 -13.59
C THR A 76 22.90 -22.40 -12.15
N GLY A 77 22.12 -22.87 -11.17
CA GLY A 77 22.45 -22.73 -9.74
C GLY A 77 22.70 -21.27 -9.31
N ALA A 78 23.75 -21.05 -8.55
CA ALA A 78 24.06 -19.74 -7.97
C ALA A 78 24.41 -18.68 -9.04
N ASP A 79 25.02 -19.08 -10.16
CA ASP A 79 25.38 -18.17 -11.25
C ASP A 79 24.13 -17.64 -11.96
N PHE A 80 23.13 -18.47 -12.15
CA PHE A 80 21.83 -18.07 -12.67
C PHE A 80 21.16 -17.05 -11.76
N VAL A 81 21.12 -17.32 -10.45
CA VAL A 81 20.48 -16.42 -9.45
C VAL A 81 21.19 -15.07 -9.43
N ARG A 82 22.54 -15.06 -9.37
CA ARG A 82 23.32 -13.81 -9.37
C ARG A 82 23.12 -12.99 -10.65
N ALA A 83 23.17 -13.64 -11.81
CA ALA A 83 23.02 -12.95 -13.09
C ALA A 83 21.64 -12.32 -13.22
N ARG A 84 20.58 -13.02 -12.79
CA ARG A 84 19.21 -12.53 -12.81
C ARG A 84 19.02 -11.36 -11.83
N ALA A 85 19.50 -11.47 -10.60
CA ALA A 85 19.42 -10.38 -9.62
C ALA A 85 20.15 -9.12 -10.11
N ALA A 86 21.35 -9.28 -10.69
CA ALA A 86 22.11 -8.18 -11.26
C ALA A 86 21.38 -7.51 -12.45
N ALA A 87 20.72 -8.32 -13.30
CA ALA A 87 19.95 -7.79 -14.43
C ALA A 87 18.71 -7.02 -13.97
N MET A 88 18.00 -7.50 -12.93
CA MET A 88 16.87 -6.78 -12.33
C MET A 88 17.32 -5.45 -11.73
N ALA A 89 18.39 -5.45 -10.92
CA ALA A 89 18.94 -4.23 -10.34
C ALA A 89 19.42 -3.23 -11.41
N ALA A 90 20.02 -3.70 -12.49
CA ALA A 90 20.44 -2.86 -13.62
C ALA A 90 19.23 -2.22 -14.32
N ALA A 91 18.14 -2.97 -14.51
CA ALA A 91 16.90 -2.45 -15.10
C ALA A 91 16.23 -1.39 -14.20
N GLU A 92 16.20 -1.61 -12.89
CA GLU A 92 15.68 -0.65 -11.91
C GLU A 92 16.50 0.64 -11.91
N LYS A 93 17.83 0.54 -11.89
CA LYS A 93 18.73 1.69 -11.96
C LYS A 93 18.59 2.44 -13.28
N ALA A 94 18.50 1.75 -14.41
CA ALA A 94 18.29 2.37 -15.72
C ALA A 94 16.93 3.12 -15.79
N GLY A 95 15.90 2.57 -15.13
CA GLY A 95 14.55 3.15 -15.14
C GLY A 95 14.40 4.43 -14.31
N CYS A 96 15.08 4.54 -13.18
CA CYS A 96 14.96 5.67 -12.24
C CYS A 96 16.21 6.54 -12.14
N GLY A 97 17.39 6.02 -12.53
CA GLY A 97 18.66 6.74 -12.33
C GLY A 97 18.90 7.02 -10.84
N ASP A 98 19.37 8.24 -10.56
CA ASP A 98 19.62 8.73 -9.20
C ASP A 98 18.49 9.66 -8.67
N ASP A 99 17.34 9.70 -9.36
CA ASP A 99 16.20 10.52 -8.97
C ASP A 99 15.54 9.97 -7.70
N LYS A 100 15.74 10.64 -6.59
CA LYS A 100 15.21 10.27 -5.27
C LYS A 100 13.68 10.38 -5.17
N THR A 101 13.06 11.10 -6.08
CA THR A 101 11.59 11.24 -6.14
C THR A 101 10.93 10.06 -6.85
N LEU A 102 11.71 9.16 -7.41
CA LEU A 102 11.24 7.96 -8.09
C LEU A 102 11.63 6.70 -7.32
N ARG A 103 10.84 5.67 -7.51
CA ARG A 103 11.19 4.29 -7.16
C ARG A 103 10.90 3.39 -8.34
N CYS A 104 11.88 2.59 -8.71
CA CYS A 104 11.75 1.57 -9.71
C CYS A 104 11.85 0.19 -9.06
N GLN A 105 11.02 -0.73 -9.50
CA GLN A 105 11.02 -2.11 -9.03
C GLN A 105 10.71 -3.05 -10.18
N VAL A 106 11.54 -4.06 -10.37
CA VAL A 106 11.26 -5.16 -11.28
C VAL A 106 10.39 -6.20 -10.57
N VAL A 107 9.18 -6.39 -11.07
CA VAL A 107 8.22 -7.37 -10.58
C VAL A 107 8.26 -8.61 -11.45
N SER A 108 8.47 -9.77 -10.83
CA SER A 108 8.41 -11.07 -11.48
C SER A 108 6.97 -11.57 -11.49
N LEU A 109 6.42 -11.84 -12.67
CA LEU A 109 5.09 -12.38 -12.85
C LEU A 109 5.17 -13.82 -13.38
N TYR A 110 4.11 -14.58 -13.14
CA TYR A 110 3.99 -15.97 -13.64
C TYR A 110 5.21 -16.84 -13.29
N ARG A 111 5.67 -16.77 -12.05
CA ARG A 111 6.84 -17.54 -11.55
C ARG A 111 8.11 -17.33 -12.39
N GLY A 112 8.37 -16.09 -12.82
CA GLY A 112 9.52 -15.76 -13.68
C GLY A 112 9.23 -15.91 -15.18
N GLY A 113 7.97 -16.09 -15.55
CA GLY A 113 7.52 -16.09 -16.94
C GLY A 113 7.58 -14.71 -17.59
N GLN A 114 7.49 -13.65 -16.81
CA GLN A 114 7.54 -12.28 -17.28
C GLN A 114 8.16 -11.37 -16.22
N PHE A 115 8.84 -10.30 -16.67
CA PHE A 115 9.40 -9.27 -15.79
C PHE A 115 8.92 -7.90 -16.25
N LYS A 116 8.32 -7.15 -15.32
CA LYS A 116 7.84 -5.79 -15.57
C LYS A 116 8.59 -4.83 -14.65
N LEU A 117 9.05 -3.73 -15.21
CA LEU A 117 9.59 -2.61 -14.46
C LEU A 117 8.45 -1.67 -14.08
N TYR A 118 8.17 -1.55 -12.80
CA TYR A 118 7.20 -0.64 -12.23
C TYR A 118 7.92 0.63 -11.79
N LYS A 119 7.47 1.78 -12.28
CA LYS A 119 8.01 3.09 -11.93
C LYS A 119 7.00 3.87 -11.12
N TYR A 120 7.40 4.29 -9.94
CA TYR A 120 6.58 5.03 -8.99
C TYR A 120 7.12 6.44 -8.77
N ARG A 121 6.22 7.41 -8.67
CA ARG A 121 6.51 8.73 -8.10
C ARG A 121 6.28 8.67 -6.60
N LYS A 122 7.27 9.12 -5.81
CA LYS A 122 7.19 9.19 -4.35
C LYS A 122 6.76 10.58 -3.90
N TYR A 123 5.94 10.61 -2.86
CA TYR A 123 5.54 11.82 -2.15
C TYR A 123 5.86 11.64 -0.67
N ALA A 124 6.66 12.56 -0.11
CA ALA A 124 7.10 12.50 1.28
C ALA A 124 6.28 13.40 2.22
N ASP A 125 5.62 14.44 1.69
CA ASP A 125 4.68 15.26 2.47
C ASP A 125 3.28 14.70 2.28
N VAL A 126 2.92 13.78 3.16
CA VAL A 126 1.60 13.16 3.23
C VAL A 126 0.91 13.66 4.48
N ARG A 127 -0.28 14.25 4.33
CA ARG A 127 -1.00 14.85 5.45
C ARG A 127 -2.32 14.15 5.70
N LEU A 128 -2.64 13.97 6.97
CA LEU A 128 -3.92 13.45 7.43
C LEU A 128 -5.01 14.51 7.24
N ALA A 129 -6.07 14.16 6.54
CA ALA A 129 -7.26 14.99 6.36
C ALA A 129 -8.45 14.47 7.15
N PHE A 130 -8.56 13.14 7.28
CA PHE A 130 -9.65 12.50 8.05
C PHE A 130 -9.24 11.11 8.51
N SER A 131 -9.62 10.79 9.74
CA SER A 131 -9.70 9.44 10.29
C SER A 131 -10.88 9.37 11.25
N PRO A 132 -11.75 8.35 11.19
CA PRO A 132 -12.79 8.17 12.19
C PRO A 132 -12.19 7.82 13.55
N GLU A 133 -12.97 7.89 14.58
CA GLU A 133 -12.64 7.30 15.89
C GLU A 133 -12.38 5.80 15.73
N TYR A 134 -11.39 5.28 16.46
CA TYR A 134 -10.99 3.88 16.36
C TYR A 134 -12.13 2.91 16.64
N ALA A 135 -13.01 3.24 17.59
CA ALA A 135 -14.17 2.41 17.92
C ALA A 135 -15.14 2.22 16.74
N THR A 136 -15.27 3.23 15.85
CA THR A 136 -16.08 3.12 14.62
C THR A 136 -15.29 2.44 13.50
N ALA A 137 -14.00 2.71 13.42
CA ALA A 137 -13.12 2.12 12.38
C ALA A 137 -12.94 0.61 12.55
N PHE A 138 -12.95 0.14 13.80
CA PHE A 138 -12.69 -1.25 14.18
C PHE A 138 -13.84 -1.85 14.99
N PHE A 139 -15.08 -1.48 14.65
CA PHE A 139 -16.28 -2.00 15.30
C PHE A 139 -16.39 -3.52 15.10
N GLY A 140 -16.62 -4.26 16.20
CA GLY A 140 -16.69 -5.72 16.19
C GLY A 140 -15.34 -6.44 16.27
N GLY A 141 -14.23 -5.73 16.07
CA GLY A 141 -12.87 -6.28 16.20
C GLY A 141 -12.55 -7.41 15.22
N ASP A 142 -11.56 -8.23 15.58
CA ASP A 142 -11.09 -9.34 14.75
C ASP A 142 -12.17 -10.40 14.42
N PRO A 143 -13.08 -10.78 15.33
CA PRO A 143 -14.14 -11.73 15.02
C PRO A 143 -15.02 -11.30 13.86
N ASP A 144 -15.33 -10.00 13.74
CA ASP A 144 -16.14 -9.46 12.66
C ASP A 144 -15.39 -9.27 11.34
N ASN A 145 -14.05 -9.35 11.36
CA ASN A 145 -13.24 -9.14 10.17
C ASN A 145 -13.54 -10.14 9.04
N PHE A 146 -14.06 -11.31 9.37
CA PHE A 146 -14.40 -12.37 8.43
C PHE A 146 -15.91 -12.54 8.23
N ASN A 147 -16.73 -11.68 8.81
CA ASN A 147 -18.18 -11.73 8.69
C ASN A 147 -18.71 -10.81 7.59
N PHE A 148 -19.88 -11.15 7.07
CA PHE A 148 -20.66 -10.29 6.19
C PHE A 148 -22.14 -10.33 6.63
N PRO A 149 -22.81 -9.18 6.76
CA PRO A 149 -22.32 -7.82 6.55
C PRO A 149 -21.39 -7.33 7.65
N ARG A 150 -20.54 -6.35 7.32
CA ARG A 150 -19.59 -5.73 8.23
C ARG A 150 -19.93 -4.24 8.43
N PHE A 151 -20.00 -3.79 9.67
CA PHE A 151 -20.54 -2.48 10.05
C PHE A 151 -19.47 -1.51 10.58
N ASN A 152 -18.24 -1.62 10.16
CA ASN A 152 -17.19 -0.68 10.53
C ASN A 152 -16.89 0.33 9.42
N LEU A 153 -16.38 1.50 9.82
CA LEU A 153 -15.94 2.55 8.92
C LEU A 153 -14.40 2.55 8.83
N ASP A 154 -13.84 1.50 8.23
CA ASP A 154 -12.40 1.37 8.04
C ASP A 154 -11.93 2.19 6.82
N MET A 155 -12.04 3.52 6.93
CA MET A 155 -11.60 4.46 5.89
C MET A 155 -10.88 5.66 6.49
N GLY A 156 -9.89 6.18 5.77
CA GLY A 156 -9.19 7.40 6.11
C GLY A 156 -8.86 8.20 4.85
N PHE A 157 -8.67 9.51 5.01
CA PHE A 157 -8.23 10.39 3.94
C PHE A 157 -6.90 11.01 4.27
N LEU A 158 -6.02 10.95 3.29
CA LEU A 158 -4.74 11.64 3.25
C LEU A 158 -4.75 12.65 2.10
N ARG A 159 -3.86 13.63 2.15
CA ARG A 159 -3.59 14.48 1.01
C ARG A 159 -2.09 14.54 0.74
N LEU A 160 -1.75 14.47 -0.53
CA LEU A 160 -0.38 14.58 -1.01
C LEU A 160 -0.01 16.04 -1.21
N TYR A 161 1.17 16.43 -0.72
CA TYR A 161 1.73 17.77 -0.86
C TYR A 161 3.11 17.71 -1.51
N GLU A 162 3.41 18.74 -2.28
CA GLU A 162 4.73 19.02 -2.83
C GLU A 162 4.95 20.53 -2.80
N ASP A 163 6.10 20.98 -2.29
CA ASP A 163 6.43 22.40 -2.11
C ASP A 163 5.35 23.19 -1.34
N GLY A 164 4.78 22.57 -0.31
CA GLY A 164 3.75 23.17 0.55
C GLY A 164 2.37 23.31 -0.11
N LYS A 165 2.16 22.77 -1.30
CA LYS A 165 0.88 22.82 -2.03
C LYS A 165 0.34 21.43 -2.28
N PRO A 166 -1.00 21.24 -2.32
CA PRO A 166 -1.59 19.99 -2.75
C PRO A 166 -1.12 19.59 -4.15
N VAL A 167 -0.76 18.32 -4.32
CA VAL A 167 -0.34 17.76 -5.60
C VAL A 167 -1.50 17.77 -6.59
N ARG A 168 -1.24 18.18 -7.83
CA ARG A 168 -2.23 18.06 -8.90
C ARG A 168 -2.29 16.62 -9.40
N THR A 169 -3.47 16.04 -9.33
CA THR A 169 -3.78 14.66 -9.72
C THR A 169 -4.92 14.63 -10.72
N PRO A 170 -4.67 15.00 -12.00
CA PRO A 170 -5.72 15.04 -13.02
C PRO A 170 -6.32 13.67 -13.30
N GLN A 171 -5.54 12.59 -13.15
CA GLN A 171 -6.05 11.22 -13.18
C GLN A 171 -6.38 10.81 -11.74
N HIS A 172 -7.67 10.68 -11.45
CA HIS A 172 -8.19 10.23 -10.16
C HIS A 172 -9.49 9.46 -10.35
N LEU A 173 -9.84 8.66 -9.35
CA LEU A 173 -11.14 7.98 -9.32
C LEU A 173 -12.23 8.98 -8.94
N THR A 174 -13.34 8.92 -9.65
CA THR A 174 -14.51 9.74 -9.37
C THR A 174 -15.46 9.00 -8.42
N TRP A 175 -16.12 9.77 -7.55
CA TRP A 175 -17.13 9.22 -6.65
C TRP A 175 -18.39 8.85 -7.44
N ALA A 176 -18.91 7.64 -7.17
CA ALA A 176 -20.18 7.23 -7.72
C ALA A 176 -21.32 8.00 -7.03
N ALA A 177 -22.28 8.47 -7.82
CA ALA A 177 -23.47 9.15 -7.29
C ALA A 177 -24.50 8.16 -6.67
N ARG A 178 -24.28 6.86 -6.82
CA ARG A 178 -25.15 5.79 -6.33
C ARG A 178 -24.36 4.53 -5.99
N ALA A 179 -24.93 3.64 -5.22
CA ALA A 179 -24.39 2.30 -5.01
C ALA A 179 -24.42 1.46 -6.31
N PRO A 180 -23.56 0.45 -6.43
CA PRO A 180 -23.65 -0.53 -7.52
C PRO A 180 -25.01 -1.21 -7.57
N ARG A 181 -25.48 -1.56 -8.76
CA ARG A 181 -26.70 -2.33 -8.97
C ARG A 181 -26.36 -3.82 -9.05
N ASP A 182 -27.35 -4.66 -8.79
CA ASP A 182 -27.22 -6.09 -9.00
C ASP A 182 -26.85 -6.40 -10.46
N GLY A 183 -25.86 -7.30 -10.65
CA GLY A 183 -25.32 -7.62 -11.97
C GLY A 183 -24.32 -6.61 -12.56
N GLU A 184 -24.04 -5.50 -11.91
CA GLU A 184 -22.98 -4.56 -12.32
C GLU A 184 -21.58 -5.16 -12.05
N VAL A 185 -20.67 -5.02 -13.03
CA VAL A 185 -19.28 -5.42 -12.83
C VAL A 185 -18.58 -4.44 -11.91
N THR A 186 -18.00 -4.95 -10.84
CA THR A 186 -17.22 -4.16 -9.89
C THR A 186 -15.78 -4.68 -9.82
N PHE A 187 -14.83 -3.77 -9.58
CA PHE A 187 -13.42 -4.10 -9.40
C PHE A 187 -12.99 -3.68 -8.00
N VAL A 188 -12.35 -4.58 -7.26
CA VAL A 188 -11.71 -4.31 -5.98
C VAL A 188 -10.21 -4.34 -6.19
N SER A 189 -9.57 -3.18 -6.13
CA SER A 189 -8.12 -3.08 -6.23
C SER A 189 -7.49 -3.16 -4.85
N GLY A 190 -6.31 -3.74 -4.79
CA GLY A 190 -5.54 -3.81 -3.54
C GLY A 190 -4.54 -4.95 -3.55
N ASN A 191 -3.75 -5.01 -2.48
CA ASN A 191 -2.84 -6.10 -2.21
C ASN A 191 -3.34 -6.83 -0.96
N PRO A 192 -4.24 -7.82 -1.11
CA PRO A 192 -4.71 -8.59 0.03
C PRO A 192 -3.55 -9.34 0.68
N GLY A 193 -3.71 -9.62 1.95
CA GLY A 193 -2.79 -10.50 2.67
C GLY A 193 -2.75 -11.92 2.07
N SER A 194 -1.94 -12.77 2.62
CA SER A 194 -1.87 -14.19 2.26
C SER A 194 -2.69 -15.03 3.23
N THR A 195 -3.27 -16.10 2.71
CA THR A 195 -3.84 -17.18 3.51
C THR A 195 -3.09 -18.45 3.18
N ASP A 196 -2.59 -19.13 4.18
CA ASP A 196 -2.00 -20.45 4.00
C ASP A 196 -3.11 -21.50 3.97
N ARG A 197 -3.19 -22.22 2.88
CA ARG A 197 -4.15 -23.31 2.71
C ARG A 197 -3.41 -24.58 2.33
N MET A 198 -3.96 -25.73 2.71
CA MET A 198 -3.42 -27.04 2.38
C MET A 198 -1.98 -27.25 2.89
N LEU A 199 -1.70 -26.74 4.09
CA LEU A 199 -0.44 -27.00 4.76
C LEU A 199 -0.35 -28.47 5.19
N THR A 200 0.85 -29.03 5.14
CA THR A 200 1.14 -30.33 5.76
C THR A 200 1.11 -30.21 7.28
N VAL A 201 0.94 -31.33 7.98
CA VAL A 201 0.96 -31.36 9.45
C VAL A 201 2.27 -30.76 10.00
N ALA A 202 3.42 -31.11 9.41
CA ALA A 202 4.72 -30.55 9.85
C ALA A 202 4.81 -29.03 9.67
N GLN A 203 4.21 -28.45 8.61
CA GLN A 203 4.13 -27.00 8.43
C GLN A 203 3.22 -26.34 9.46
N LEU A 204 2.07 -26.94 9.78
CA LEU A 204 1.16 -26.46 10.83
C LEU A 204 1.83 -26.49 12.20
N GLU A 205 2.52 -27.58 12.52
CA GLU A 205 3.29 -27.70 13.77
C GLU A 205 4.39 -26.65 13.85
N SER A 206 5.13 -26.42 12.78
CA SER A 206 6.14 -25.35 12.72
C SER A 206 5.54 -23.96 12.92
N GLN A 207 4.37 -23.69 12.35
CA GLN A 207 3.67 -22.42 12.59
C GLN A 207 3.24 -22.28 14.05
N ARG A 208 2.59 -23.31 14.60
CA ARG A 208 2.10 -23.31 15.97
C ARG A 208 3.22 -23.19 17.01
N ASP A 209 4.30 -23.96 16.85
CA ASP A 209 5.31 -24.15 17.89
C ASP A 209 6.50 -23.20 17.78
N LEU A 210 6.73 -22.61 16.58
CA LEU A 210 7.89 -21.76 16.32
C LEU A 210 7.51 -20.39 15.76
N ILE A 211 6.82 -20.34 14.61
CA ILE A 211 6.66 -19.08 13.85
C ILE A 211 5.75 -18.10 14.61
N ILE A 212 4.58 -18.55 15.07
CA ILE A 212 3.63 -17.70 15.78
C ILE A 212 4.18 -17.25 17.14
N PRO A 213 4.71 -18.14 18.02
CA PRO A 213 5.28 -17.69 19.28
C PRO A 213 6.44 -16.71 19.11
N VAL A 214 7.36 -16.94 18.19
CA VAL A 214 8.51 -16.05 17.96
C VAL A 214 8.05 -14.70 17.37
N GLY A 215 7.09 -14.71 16.46
CA GLY A 215 6.54 -13.48 15.88
C GLY A 215 5.73 -12.63 16.85
N GLN A 216 5.16 -13.22 17.90
CA GLN A 216 4.43 -12.49 18.97
C GLN A 216 5.34 -11.97 20.08
N LEU A 217 6.59 -12.44 20.17
CA LEU A 217 7.56 -12.01 21.18
C LEU A 217 8.43 -10.83 20.71
N GLN A 218 8.31 -10.39 19.46
CA GLN A 218 8.94 -9.21 18.91
C GLN A 218 8.00 -8.00 18.94
#